data_4023082b84863c18d030d1132d25d73d
#
_entry.id   4023082b84863c18d030d1132d25d73d
#
_cell.length_a   1.000
_cell.length_b   1.000
_cell.length_c   1.000
_cell.angle_alpha   90.00
_cell.angle_beta   90.00
_cell.angle_gamma   90.00
#
_symmetry.space_group_name_H-M   'P 1'
#
loop_
_entity.id
_entity.type
_entity.pdbx_description
1 polymer ?
#
loop_
_entity_poly.entity_id
_entity_poly.type
_entity_poly.pdbx_seq_one_letter_code
_entity_poly.pdbx_strand_id
1 'polypeptide(L)'
;MDVSRPDPDEALHCLSELARSGDELRRAAGQLTDWMTAQTGRAPGSHAHSVPLDQRLTLIEEISQAVRALSRNGSRFRRLEARALYADGLTVAQLAAVLGVTRQRASVLLREGQEIRPDKAPGGVTTR
;
A
#
# COMPACT_ATOMS: atom_id res chain seq x y z
N MET A 1 10.58 -5.69 24.19
CA MET A 1 10.73 -6.04 22.76
C MET A 1 11.83 -5.20 22.16
N ASP A 2 12.79 -5.88 21.60
CA ASP A 2 13.94 -5.20 21.02
C ASP A 2 13.71 -5.01 19.53
N VAL A 3 13.43 -3.79 19.12
CA VAL A 3 13.07 -3.50 17.74
C VAL A 3 14.08 -2.50 17.18
N SER A 4 14.74 -2.90 16.12
CA SER A 4 15.72 -2.04 15.47
C SER A 4 15.03 -0.98 14.62
N ARG A 5 15.62 0.20 14.59
CA ARG A 5 15.14 1.25 13.69
C ARG A 5 15.41 0.82 12.25
N PRO A 6 14.46 0.99 11.34
CA PRO A 6 14.70 0.64 9.94
C PRO A 6 15.69 1.59 9.30
N ASP A 7 16.31 1.10 8.23
CA ASP A 7 17.23 1.90 7.42
C ASP A 7 16.45 3.05 6.78
N PRO A 8 16.92 4.30 6.91
CA PRO A 8 16.23 5.43 6.27
C PRO A 8 16.06 5.27 4.75
N ASP A 9 17.04 4.65 4.08
CA ASP A 9 16.92 4.44 2.64
C ASP A 9 15.80 3.46 2.32
N GLU A 10 15.63 2.45 3.13
CA GLU A 10 14.54 1.49 2.96
C GLU A 10 13.19 2.17 3.14
N ALA A 11 13.07 3.01 4.16
CA ALA A 11 11.83 3.74 4.40
C ALA A 11 11.51 4.69 3.24
N LEU A 12 12.53 5.38 2.74
CA LEU A 12 12.34 6.29 1.62
C LEU A 12 11.92 5.55 0.36
N HIS A 13 12.56 4.41 0.09
CA HIS A 13 12.18 3.59 -1.06
C HIS A 13 10.73 3.13 -0.94
N CYS A 14 10.34 2.71 0.24
CA CYS A 14 8.97 2.25 0.49
C CYS A 14 7.96 3.38 0.25
N LEU A 15 8.27 4.59 0.74
CA LEU A 15 7.41 5.74 0.50
C LEU A 15 7.32 6.08 -0.98
N SER A 16 8.43 5.98 -1.71
CA SER A 16 8.43 6.26 -3.14
C SER A 16 7.54 5.28 -3.90
N GLU A 17 7.60 4.01 -3.53
CA GLU A 17 6.75 3.00 -4.14
C GLU A 17 5.28 3.22 -3.80
N LEU A 18 5.00 3.62 -2.57
CA LEU A 18 3.63 3.93 -2.15
C LEU A 18 3.09 5.11 -2.96
N ALA A 19 3.88 6.16 -3.12
CA ALA A 19 3.48 7.34 -3.88
C ALA A 19 3.22 6.98 -5.34
N ARG A 20 4.07 6.13 -5.92
CA ARG A 20 3.89 5.69 -7.29
C ARG A 20 2.57 4.93 -7.46
N SER A 21 2.28 4.02 -6.53
CA SER A 21 1.03 3.26 -6.58
C SER A 21 -0.18 4.18 -6.50
N GLY A 22 -0.10 5.21 -5.65
CA GLY A 22 -1.17 6.19 -5.53
C GLY A 22 -1.37 6.99 -6.81
N ASP A 23 -0.28 7.37 -7.47
CA ASP A 23 -0.36 8.11 -8.73
C ASP A 23 -0.96 7.26 -9.83
N GLU A 24 -0.60 6.00 -9.90
CA GLU A 24 -1.15 5.08 -10.89
C GLU A 24 -2.65 4.90 -10.68
N LEU A 25 -3.07 4.75 -9.43
CA LEU A 25 -4.49 4.63 -9.11
C LEU A 25 -5.24 5.91 -9.50
N ARG A 26 -4.68 7.07 -9.14
CA ARG A 26 -5.31 8.34 -9.44
C ARG A 26 -5.47 8.54 -10.94
N ARG A 27 -4.45 8.17 -11.71
CA ARG A 27 -4.49 8.34 -13.16
C ARG A 27 -5.55 7.45 -13.80
N ALA A 28 -5.57 6.18 -13.42
CA ALA A 28 -6.54 5.24 -14.01
C ALA A 28 -7.97 5.57 -13.59
N ALA A 29 -8.16 5.90 -12.31
CA ALA A 29 -9.49 6.26 -11.83
C ALA A 29 -9.97 7.58 -12.45
N GLY A 30 -9.06 8.54 -12.64
CA GLY A 30 -9.39 9.79 -13.29
C GLY A 30 -9.84 9.59 -14.72
N GLN A 31 -9.16 8.71 -15.45
CA GLN A 31 -9.53 8.41 -16.82
C GLN A 31 -10.92 7.77 -16.90
N LEU A 32 -11.20 6.84 -16.00
CA LEU A 32 -12.51 6.21 -15.95
C LEU A 32 -13.60 7.22 -15.57
N THR A 33 -13.29 8.13 -14.65
CA THR A 33 -14.22 9.19 -14.27
C THR A 33 -14.55 10.08 -15.46
N ASP A 34 -13.53 10.44 -16.25
CA ASP A 34 -13.74 11.27 -17.42
C ASP A 34 -14.65 10.58 -18.43
N TRP A 35 -14.48 9.29 -18.63
CA TRP A 35 -15.35 8.52 -19.50
C TRP A 35 -16.78 8.53 -19.01
N MET A 36 -16.97 8.25 -17.72
CA MET A 36 -18.30 8.18 -17.15
C MET A 36 -19.00 9.53 -17.19
N THR A 37 -18.25 10.59 -16.92
CA THR A 37 -18.80 11.94 -16.99
C THR A 37 -19.22 12.28 -18.42
N ALA A 38 -18.41 11.92 -19.39
CA ALA A 38 -18.75 12.17 -20.79
C ALA A 38 -20.02 11.43 -21.20
N GLN A 39 -20.22 10.22 -20.67
CA GLN A 39 -21.39 9.43 -21.03
C GLN A 39 -22.67 9.95 -20.40
N THR A 40 -22.60 10.51 -19.20
CA THR A 40 -23.81 11.01 -18.54
C THR A 40 -24.40 12.22 -19.23
N GLY A 41 -23.62 12.94 -20.03
CA GLY A 41 -24.12 14.08 -20.76
C GLY A 41 -24.73 13.74 -22.12
N ARG A 42 -24.87 12.48 -22.43
CA ARG A 42 -25.34 12.08 -23.76
C ARG A 42 -26.79 11.67 -23.77
N ALA A 43 -27.40 11.75 -24.98
CA ALA A 43 -28.76 11.34 -25.12
C ALA A 43 -28.91 9.84 -24.87
N PRO A 44 -30.03 9.42 -24.28
CA PRO A 44 -30.30 8.00 -24.09
C PRO A 44 -30.28 7.25 -25.42
N GLY A 45 -29.67 6.08 -25.42
CA GLY A 45 -29.60 5.26 -26.62
C GLY A 45 -28.48 5.58 -27.58
N SER A 46 -27.68 6.59 -27.31
CA SER A 46 -26.52 6.91 -28.14
C SER A 46 -25.40 5.94 -27.88
N HIS A 47 -24.99 5.21 -28.89
CA HIS A 47 -23.87 4.29 -28.78
C HIS A 47 -22.61 4.81 -29.44
N ALA A 48 -22.71 5.98 -30.08
CA ALA A 48 -21.63 6.46 -30.93
C ALA A 48 -20.34 6.74 -30.19
N HIS A 49 -20.41 6.94 -28.90
CA HIS A 49 -19.22 7.28 -28.10
C HIS A 49 -19.07 6.37 -26.90
N SER A 50 -19.63 5.17 -26.94
CA SER A 50 -19.41 4.21 -25.89
C SER A 50 -17.95 3.81 -25.87
N VAL A 51 -17.36 3.74 -24.70
CA VAL A 51 -15.99 3.27 -24.57
C VAL A 51 -15.96 1.79 -24.91
N PRO A 52 -15.05 1.35 -25.78
CA PRO A 52 -14.96 -0.06 -26.11
C PRO A 52 -14.74 -0.91 -24.86
N LEU A 53 -15.34 -2.08 -24.88
CA LEU A 53 -15.29 -2.99 -23.73
C LEU A 53 -13.86 -3.32 -23.33
N ASP A 54 -12.99 -3.59 -24.30
CA ASP A 54 -11.60 -3.94 -24.01
C ASP A 54 -10.87 -2.81 -23.30
N GLN A 55 -11.15 -1.56 -23.66
CA GLN A 55 -10.53 -0.42 -22.98
C GLN A 55 -11.02 -0.28 -21.55
N ARG A 56 -12.32 -0.50 -21.33
CA ARG A 56 -12.87 -0.45 -19.97
C ARG A 56 -12.26 -1.55 -19.10
N LEU A 57 -12.16 -2.74 -19.66
CA LEU A 57 -11.58 -3.86 -18.93
C LEU A 57 -10.11 -3.59 -18.58
N THR A 58 -9.36 -2.99 -19.51
CA THR A 58 -7.97 -2.63 -19.25
C THR A 58 -7.86 -1.65 -18.09
N LEU A 59 -8.70 -0.62 -18.08
CA LEU A 59 -8.65 0.37 -16.98
C LEU A 59 -9.06 -0.24 -15.66
N ILE A 60 -10.07 -1.09 -15.65
CA ILE A 60 -10.49 -1.75 -14.42
C ILE A 60 -9.37 -2.63 -13.90
N GLU A 61 -8.66 -3.32 -14.79
CA GLU A 61 -7.52 -4.13 -14.40
C GLU A 61 -6.39 -3.28 -13.82
N GLU A 62 -6.11 -2.14 -14.46
CA GLU A 62 -5.09 -1.22 -13.96
C GLU A 62 -5.45 -0.69 -12.58
N ILE A 63 -6.71 -0.35 -12.37
CA ILE A 63 -7.19 0.10 -11.07
C ILE A 63 -7.00 -1.01 -10.03
N SER A 64 -7.39 -2.22 -10.38
CA SER A 64 -7.28 -3.35 -9.48
C SER A 64 -5.83 -3.62 -9.09
N GLN A 65 -4.92 -3.55 -10.07
CA GLN A 65 -3.50 -3.74 -9.79
C GLN A 65 -2.93 -2.62 -8.93
N ALA A 66 -3.34 -1.38 -9.20
CA ALA A 66 -2.87 -0.24 -8.42
C ALA A 66 -3.36 -0.32 -6.98
N VAL A 67 -4.61 -0.77 -6.76
CA VAL A 67 -5.14 -0.97 -5.41
C VAL A 67 -4.34 -2.02 -4.66
N ARG A 68 -4.03 -3.14 -5.33
CA ARG A 68 -3.24 -4.19 -4.69
C ARG A 68 -1.83 -3.70 -4.35
N ALA A 69 -1.21 -2.96 -5.26
CA ALA A 69 0.13 -2.41 -5.02
C ALA A 69 0.10 -1.39 -3.88
N LEU A 70 -0.91 -0.54 -3.85
CA LEU A 70 -1.06 0.44 -2.80
C LEU A 70 -1.22 -0.24 -1.44
N SER A 71 -2.01 -1.30 -1.39
CA SER A 71 -2.22 -2.06 -0.17
C SER A 71 -0.92 -2.72 0.32
N ARG A 72 -0.17 -3.35 -0.60
CA ARG A 72 1.11 -3.97 -0.24
C ARG A 72 2.11 -2.95 0.27
N ASN A 73 2.24 -1.86 -0.48
CA ASN A 73 3.21 -0.83 -0.14
C ASN A 73 2.81 -0.08 1.14
N GLY A 74 1.52 0.11 1.33
CA GLY A 74 1.01 0.73 2.54
C GLY A 74 1.28 -0.13 3.76
N SER A 75 1.07 -1.44 3.65
CA SER A 75 1.35 -2.36 4.75
C SER A 75 2.83 -2.39 5.08
N ARG A 76 3.68 -2.41 4.06
CA ARG A 76 5.12 -2.39 4.26
C ARG A 76 5.55 -1.10 4.95
N PHE A 77 5.03 0.04 4.48
CA PHE A 77 5.35 1.32 5.08
C PHE A 77 4.93 1.36 6.54
N ARG A 78 3.73 0.85 6.85
CA ARG A 78 3.24 0.87 8.23
C ARG A 78 4.14 0.03 9.15
N ARG A 79 4.65 -1.11 8.66
CA ARG A 79 5.57 -1.91 9.46
C ARG A 79 6.89 -1.17 9.73
N LEU A 80 7.42 -0.53 8.69
CA LEU A 80 8.66 0.24 8.85
C LEU A 80 8.46 1.42 9.79
N GLU A 81 7.37 2.12 9.63
CA GLU A 81 7.09 3.29 10.43
C GLU A 81 6.81 2.92 11.88
N ALA A 82 6.13 1.80 12.11
CA ALA A 82 5.88 1.31 13.46
C ALA A 82 7.21 1.07 14.19
N ARG A 83 8.17 0.45 13.49
CA ARG A 83 9.48 0.20 14.09
C ARG A 83 10.23 1.50 14.38
N ALA A 84 10.15 2.46 13.45
CA ALA A 84 10.81 3.74 13.63
C ALA A 84 10.25 4.49 14.83
N LEU A 85 8.93 4.54 14.92
CA LEU A 85 8.26 5.25 16.02
C LEU A 85 8.51 4.56 17.37
N TYR A 86 8.52 3.24 17.36
CA TYR A 86 8.81 2.50 18.58
C TYR A 86 10.25 2.77 19.05
N ALA A 87 11.19 2.81 18.11
CA ALA A 87 12.57 3.16 18.41
C ALA A 87 12.70 4.58 18.94
N ASP A 88 11.79 5.47 18.53
CA ASP A 88 11.76 6.84 19.00
C ASP A 88 11.06 7.01 20.36
N GLY A 89 10.56 5.92 20.92
CA GLY A 89 10.02 5.96 22.27
C GLY A 89 8.52 5.85 22.41
N LEU A 90 7.79 5.67 21.32
CA LEU A 90 6.35 5.50 21.43
C LEU A 90 6.03 4.13 22.04
N THR A 91 4.99 4.10 22.86
CA THR A 91 4.50 2.85 23.41
C THR A 91 3.65 2.13 22.38
N VAL A 92 3.40 0.85 22.61
CA VAL A 92 2.53 0.06 21.73
C VAL A 92 1.13 0.68 21.67
N ALA A 93 0.63 1.19 22.80
CA ALA A 93 -0.68 1.84 22.83
C ALA A 93 -0.69 3.09 21.95
N GLN A 94 0.37 3.88 22.00
CA GLN A 94 0.47 5.08 21.17
C GLN A 94 0.57 4.73 19.69
N LEU A 95 1.34 3.69 19.37
CA LEU A 95 1.43 3.20 17.99
C LEU A 95 0.07 2.77 17.47
N ALA A 96 -0.68 2.04 18.28
CA ALA A 96 -1.99 1.57 17.90
C ALA A 96 -2.90 2.75 17.54
N ALA A 97 -2.85 3.80 18.36
CA ALA A 97 -3.66 4.98 18.12
C ALA A 97 -3.27 5.70 16.82
N VAL A 98 -1.97 5.86 16.59
CA VAL A 98 -1.48 6.55 15.38
C VAL A 98 -1.82 5.76 14.13
N LEU A 99 -1.64 4.44 14.19
CA LEU A 99 -1.87 3.60 13.02
C LEU A 99 -3.34 3.23 12.82
N GLY A 100 -4.19 3.55 13.79
CA GLY A 100 -5.61 3.22 13.69
C GLY A 100 -5.89 1.73 13.80
N VAL A 101 -5.12 1.03 14.63
CA VAL A 101 -5.27 -0.41 14.81
C VAL A 101 -5.35 -0.74 16.30
N THR A 102 -5.60 -2.00 16.62
CA THR A 102 -5.59 -2.46 18.01
C THR A 102 -4.16 -2.59 18.52
N ARG A 103 -4.00 -2.63 19.84
CA ARG A 103 -2.67 -2.85 20.44
C ARG A 103 -2.08 -4.18 19.99
N GLN A 104 -2.93 -5.19 19.91
CA GLN A 104 -2.48 -6.51 19.48
C GLN A 104 -1.94 -6.45 18.07
N ARG A 105 -2.66 -5.75 17.18
CA ARG A 105 -2.20 -5.61 15.79
C ARG A 105 -0.92 -4.80 15.72
N ALA A 106 -0.79 -3.76 16.54
CA ALA A 106 0.45 -2.97 16.57
C ALA A 106 1.63 -3.84 16.99
N SER A 107 1.46 -4.70 18.00
CA SER A 107 2.51 -5.63 18.42
C SER A 107 2.88 -6.59 17.29
N VAL A 108 1.88 -7.09 16.57
CA VAL A 108 2.14 -7.99 15.44
C VAL A 108 2.94 -7.27 14.35
N LEU A 109 2.59 -6.02 14.06
CA LEU A 109 3.32 -5.25 13.06
C LEU A 109 4.79 -5.09 13.42
N LEU A 110 5.08 -4.86 14.68
CA LEU A 110 6.48 -4.75 15.12
C LEU A 110 7.23 -6.07 14.94
N ARG A 111 6.59 -7.19 15.27
CA ARG A 111 7.22 -8.49 15.12
C ARG A 111 7.41 -8.88 13.66
N GLU A 112 6.42 -8.58 12.81
CA GLU A 112 6.51 -8.90 11.40
C GLU A 112 7.68 -8.17 10.74
N GLY A 113 7.89 -6.92 11.13
CA GLY A 113 8.99 -6.15 10.59
C GLY A 113 10.34 -6.78 10.88
N GLN A 114 10.48 -7.41 12.03
CA GLN A 114 11.72 -8.10 12.37
C GLN A 114 11.87 -9.43 11.67
N GLU A 115 10.76 -10.15 11.53
CA GLU A 115 10.79 -11.50 10.98
C GLU A 115 11.19 -11.56 9.52
N ILE A 116 10.95 -10.51 8.77
CA ILE A 116 11.27 -10.54 7.37
C ILE A 116 12.63 -9.95 7.04
N ARG A 117 13.46 -9.74 8.01
CA ARG A 117 14.80 -9.22 7.75
C ARG A 117 15.64 -10.27 7.02
N PRO A 118 16.24 -9.89 5.93
CA PRO A 118 16.97 -10.88 5.10
C PRO A 118 18.16 -11.49 5.79
N ASP A 119 18.79 -10.75 6.67
CA ASP A 119 19.99 -11.25 7.30
C ASP A 119 19.74 -12.40 8.26
N LYS A 120 18.50 -12.65 8.59
CA LYS A 120 18.21 -13.76 9.48
C LYS A 120 17.93 -15.06 8.77
N ALA A 121 17.59 -14.98 7.52
CA ALA A 121 17.13 -16.17 6.83
C ALA A 121 18.12 -17.32 6.81
N PRO A 122 19.34 -17.12 6.43
CA PRO A 122 20.23 -18.28 6.30
C PRO A 122 20.56 -18.93 7.62
N GLY A 123 20.76 -18.12 8.61
CA GLY A 123 21.15 -18.70 9.88
C GLY A 123 20.08 -19.52 10.50
N GLY A 124 18.87 -19.04 10.45
CA GLY A 124 17.80 -19.75 11.08
C GLY A 124 17.50 -21.03 10.39
N VAL A 125 17.63 -21.03 9.14
CA VAL A 125 17.23 -22.20 8.41
C VAL A 125 18.18 -23.33 8.56
N THR A 126 19.40 -23.02 8.61
CA THR A 126 20.34 -24.09 8.56
C THR A 126 20.27 -24.99 9.67
N THR A 127 19.71 -24.64 10.67
CA THR A 127 19.80 -25.52 11.66
C THR A 127 18.83 -26.48 11.62
N ARG A 128 18.80 -26.93 11.24
CA ARG A 128 18.16 -27.90 11.48
C ARG A 128 17.79 -28.53 11.55
#